data_f42b82bbf02a5228b49d4bc10f4bbd17
#
_entry.id   f42b82bbf02a5228b49d4bc10f4bbd17
#
_cell.length_a   1.000
_cell.length_b   1.000
_cell.length_c   1.000
_cell.angle_alpha   90.00
_cell.angle_beta   90.00
_cell.angle_gamma   90.00
#
_symmetry.space_group_name_H-M   'P 1'
#
loop_
_entity.id
_entity.type
_entity.pdbx_description
1 polymer ?
#
loop_
_entity_poly.entity_id
_entity_poly.type
_entity_poly.pdbx_seq_one_letter_code
_entity_poly.pdbx_strand_id
1 'polypeptide(L)' 'VEIHEDESSVYIDISDTGKGIPRNMFKVIFNPGYTSKQRGWGLGLSLSKRIINEYHRGKIFVKSSTLNRGTTFRIILNK' A
#
# COMPACT_ATOMS: atom_id res chain seq x y z
N VAL A 1 -9.35 -8.99 -0.40
CA VAL A 1 -8.41 -8.89 0.73
C VAL A 1 -8.00 -10.29 1.17
N GLU A 2 -6.72 -10.53 1.26
CA GLU A 2 -6.19 -11.79 1.77
C GLU A 2 -5.36 -11.52 3.00
N ILE A 3 -5.45 -12.41 3.98
CA ILE A 3 -4.69 -12.30 5.22
C ILE A 3 -3.91 -13.59 5.41
N HIS A 4 -2.60 -13.44 5.59
CA HIS A 4 -1.70 -14.55 5.87
C HIS A 4 -0.90 -14.23 7.13
N GLU A 5 -0.48 -15.25 7.85
CA GLU A 5 0.38 -15.02 9.01
C GLU A 5 1.43 -16.10 9.14
N ASP A 6 2.54 -15.72 9.77
CA ASP A 6 3.55 -16.65 10.21
C ASP A 6 3.85 -16.41 11.70
N GLU A 7 4.93 -16.98 12.22
CA GLU A 7 5.24 -16.86 13.64
C GLU A 7 5.52 -15.41 14.07
N SER A 8 6.04 -14.59 13.19
CA SER A 8 6.51 -13.25 13.54
C SER A 8 5.70 -12.12 12.92
N SER A 9 4.88 -12.40 11.92
CA SER A 9 4.24 -11.33 11.15
C SER A 9 2.85 -11.71 10.65
N VAL A 10 2.06 -10.68 10.39
CA VAL A 10 0.78 -10.80 9.70
C VAL A 10 0.90 -10.03 8.40
N TYR A 11 0.49 -10.62 7.30
CA TYR A 11 0.49 -10.01 5.97
C TYR A 11 -0.94 -9.79 5.52
N ILE A 12 -1.23 -8.57 5.09
CA ILE A 12 -2.55 -8.22 4.58
C ILE A 12 -2.38 -7.72 3.16
N ASP A 13 -2.96 -8.43 2.21
CA ASP A 13 -2.92 -8.05 0.80
C ASP A 13 -4.26 -7.48 0.38
N ILE A 14 -4.24 -6.28 -0.15
CA ILE A 14 -5.43 -5.58 -0.62
C ILE A 14 -5.27 -5.35 -2.12
N SER A 15 -6.15 -5.95 -2.89
CA SER A 15 -6.10 -5.85 -4.35
C SER A 15 -7.28 -5.04 -4.89
N ASP A 16 -7.01 -4.27 -5.93
CA ASP A 16 -8.05 -3.58 -6.68
C ASP A 16 -7.92 -3.89 -8.18
N THR A 17 -8.89 -3.45 -8.96
CA THR A 17 -8.92 -3.66 -10.41
C THR A 17 -8.77 -2.34 -11.17
N GLY A 18 -8.11 -1.36 -10.58
CA GLY A 18 -7.96 -0.04 -11.18
C GLY A 18 -6.94 0.03 -12.30
N LYS A 19 -6.46 1.24 -12.55
CA LYS A 19 -5.52 1.50 -13.64
C LYS A 19 -4.14 0.91 -13.46
N GLY A 20 -3.82 0.51 -12.25
CA GLY A 20 -2.47 0.12 -11.92
C GLY A 20 -1.56 1.32 -11.67
N ILE A 21 -0.34 1.03 -11.25
CA ILE A 21 0.65 2.04 -10.90
C ILE A 21 1.95 1.69 -11.60
N PRO A 22 2.55 2.64 -12.34
CA PRO A 22 3.87 2.40 -12.91
C PRO A 22 4.90 2.10 -11.83
N ARG A 23 5.82 1.21 -12.12
CA ARG A 23 6.80 0.75 -11.13
C ARG A 23 7.60 1.88 -10.49
N ASN A 24 7.95 2.89 -11.28
CA ASN A 24 8.70 4.04 -10.77
C ASN A 24 7.89 4.93 -9.81
N MET A 25 6.59 4.68 -9.71
CA MET A 25 5.70 5.42 -8.81
C MET A 25 5.39 4.67 -7.52
N PHE A 26 5.85 3.43 -7.38
CA PHE A 26 5.50 2.59 -6.22
C PHE A 26 5.84 3.24 -4.87
N LYS A 27 6.92 3.99 -4.81
CA LYS A 27 7.30 4.68 -3.58
C LYS A 27 6.74 6.09 -3.51
N VAL A 28 6.60 6.73 -4.66
CA VAL A 28 6.18 8.14 -4.75
C VAL A 28 4.75 8.32 -4.26
N ILE A 29 3.88 7.34 -4.50
CA ILE A 29 2.47 7.43 -4.10
C ILE A 29 2.28 7.56 -2.59
N PHE A 30 3.28 7.21 -1.79
CA PHE A 30 3.22 7.34 -0.34
C PHE A 30 3.78 8.66 0.16
N ASN A 31 4.29 9.51 -0.72
CA ASN A 31 4.81 10.82 -0.30
C ASN A 31 3.68 11.75 0.12
N PRO A 32 3.88 12.54 1.17
CA PRO A 32 2.87 13.52 1.57
C PRO A 32 2.57 14.48 0.42
N GLY A 33 1.30 14.73 0.20
CA GLY A 33 0.87 15.63 -0.86
C GLY A 33 0.74 14.99 -2.23
N TYR A 34 1.27 13.78 -2.45
CA TYR A 34 1.01 13.09 -3.69
C TYR A 34 -0.47 12.73 -3.76
N THR A 35 -1.12 13.08 -4.84
CA THR A 35 -2.50 12.72 -5.05
C THR A 35 -2.77 12.49 -6.53
N SER A 36 -3.57 11.47 -6.80
CA SER A 36 -4.21 11.33 -8.09
C SER A 36 -5.49 12.17 -8.02
N LYS A 37 -5.64 13.10 -8.92
CA LYS A 37 -6.82 13.98 -8.95
C LYS A 37 -8.13 13.22 -8.94
N GLN A 38 -8.12 12.01 -9.45
CA GLN A 38 -9.32 11.20 -9.59
C GLN A 38 -9.66 10.41 -8.33
N ARG A 39 -8.75 10.32 -7.37
CA ARG A 39 -8.91 9.41 -6.24
C ARG A 39 -8.75 10.04 -4.87
N GLY A 40 -8.05 11.15 -4.78
CA GLY A 40 -7.83 11.80 -3.49
C GLY A 40 -7.04 10.97 -2.50
N TRP A 41 -6.19 10.09 -2.95
CA TRP A 41 -5.47 9.14 -2.09
C TRP A 41 -4.21 9.70 -1.46
N GLY A 42 -3.72 10.86 -1.91
CA GLY A 42 -2.42 11.35 -1.51
C GLY A 42 -2.23 11.42 -0.01
N LEU A 43 -3.17 12.02 0.69
CA LEU A 43 -3.11 12.11 2.14
C LEU A 43 -3.41 10.77 2.81
N GLY A 44 -4.34 9.99 2.24
CA GLY A 44 -4.72 8.70 2.79
C GLY A 44 -3.56 7.71 2.83
N LEU A 45 -2.81 7.60 1.72
CA LEU A 45 -1.70 6.68 1.65
C LEU A 45 -0.53 7.11 2.52
N SER A 46 -0.18 8.40 2.54
CA SER A 46 0.90 8.87 3.40
C SER A 46 0.57 8.70 4.87
N LEU A 47 -0.68 8.98 5.24
CA LEU A 47 -1.14 8.79 6.61
C LEU A 47 -1.15 7.31 6.98
N SER A 48 -1.62 6.45 6.11
CA SER A 48 -1.64 5.00 6.35
C SER A 48 -0.23 4.46 6.56
N LYS A 49 0.71 4.86 5.72
CA LYS A 49 2.11 4.46 5.87
C LYS A 49 2.68 4.93 7.21
N ARG A 50 2.40 6.15 7.60
CA ARG A 50 2.86 6.70 8.86
C ARG A 50 2.29 5.93 10.05
N ILE A 51 1.01 5.65 10.04
CA ILE A 51 0.36 4.89 11.10
C ILE A 51 0.97 3.50 11.22
N ILE A 52 1.13 2.80 10.11
CA ILE A 52 1.68 1.46 10.11
C ILE A 52 3.13 1.45 10.58
N ASN A 53 3.94 2.37 10.11
CA ASN A 53 5.35 2.42 10.49
C ASN A 53 5.55 2.85 11.95
N GLU A 54 4.86 3.89 12.40
CA GLU A 54 5.09 4.48 13.71
C GLU A 54 4.37 3.75 14.84
N TYR A 55 3.15 3.32 14.61
CA TYR A 55 2.32 2.74 15.67
C TYR A 55 2.31 1.22 15.69
N HIS A 56 2.61 0.59 14.58
CA HIS A 56 2.56 -0.88 14.47
C HIS A 56 3.89 -1.50 14.08
N ARG A 57 4.92 -0.68 13.87
CA ARG A 57 6.24 -1.13 13.42
C ARG A 57 6.15 -2.02 12.18
N GLY A 58 5.16 -1.73 11.35
CA GLY A 58 4.93 -2.50 10.15
C GLY A 58 5.42 -1.80 8.91
N LYS A 59 5.01 -2.35 7.78
CA LYS A 59 5.34 -1.80 6.47
C LYS A 59 4.11 -1.83 5.58
N ILE A 60 4.00 -0.85 4.69
CA ILE A 60 3.02 -0.87 3.62
C ILE A 60 3.74 -0.53 2.31
N PHE A 61 3.46 -1.30 1.28
CA PHE A 61 4.09 -1.07 -0.03
C PHE A 61 3.24 -1.67 -1.13
N VAL A 62 3.55 -1.31 -2.36
CA VAL A 62 2.93 -1.93 -3.53
C VAL A 62 3.63 -3.27 -3.77
N LYS A 63 2.89 -4.35 -3.59
CA LYS A 63 3.41 -5.70 -3.86
C LYS A 63 3.54 -5.94 -5.35
N SER A 64 2.53 -5.57 -6.10
CA SER A 64 2.51 -5.73 -7.55
C SER A 64 1.48 -4.80 -8.15
N SER A 65 1.71 -4.40 -9.38
CA SER A 65 0.73 -3.64 -10.14
C SER A 65 0.95 -3.90 -11.62
N THR A 66 -0.15 -4.06 -12.34
CA THR A 66 -0.15 -4.22 -13.78
C THR A 66 -1.02 -3.14 -14.38
N LEU A 67 -0.48 -2.37 -15.29
CA LEU A 67 -1.22 -1.28 -15.93
C LEU A 67 -2.50 -1.82 -16.55
N ASN A 68 -3.59 -1.14 -16.30
CA ASN A 68 -4.93 -1.47 -16.76
C ASN A 68 -5.49 -2.78 -16.20
N ARG A 69 -4.86 -3.36 -15.18
CA ARG A 69 -5.37 -4.58 -14.53
C ARG A 69 -5.57 -4.41 -13.03
N GLY A 70 -4.78 -3.57 -12.39
CA GLY A 70 -4.96 -3.31 -10.97
C GLY A 70 -3.68 -3.36 -10.17
N THR A 71 -3.84 -3.21 -8.88
CA THR A 71 -2.74 -3.08 -7.94
C THR A 71 -3.01 -3.92 -6.70
N THR A 72 -1.98 -4.53 -6.17
CA THR A 72 -2.04 -5.21 -4.88
C THR A 72 -1.09 -4.49 -3.91
N PHE A 73 -1.65 -4.00 -2.81
CA PHE A 73 -0.88 -3.46 -1.70
C PHE A 73 -0.67 -4.55 -0.67
N ARG A 74 0.50 -4.56 -0.06
CA ARG A 74 0.78 -5.45 1.06
C ARG A 74 1.10 -4.64 2.30
N ILE A 75 0.45 -5.03 3.40
CA ILE A 75 0.72 -4.49 4.73
C ILE A 75 1.35 -5.62 5.55
N ILE A 76 2.47 -5.34 6.18
CA ILE A 76 3.13 -6.30 7.08
C ILE A 76 3.10 -5.72 8.47
N LEU A 77 2.51 -6.46 9.40
CA LEU A 77 2.46 -6.08 10.81
C LEU A 77 3.28 -7.09 11.62
N ASN A 78 4.12 -6.60 12.49
CA ASN A 78 4.87 -7.46 13.39
C ASN A 78 4.00 -7.89 14.57
N LYS A 79 4.11 -9.15 14.91
CA LYS A 79 3.41 -9.69 16.10
C LYS A 79 4.09 -9.28 17.38
#